data_cb0bfca2893b1d3ab52b3da245629437
#
_entry.id   cb0bfca2893b1d3ab52b3da245629437
#
_cell.length_a   1.000
_cell.length_b   1.000
_cell.length_c   1.000
_cell.angle_alpha   90.00
_cell.angle_beta   90.00
_cell.angle_gamma   90.00
#
_symmetry.space_group_name_H-M   'P 1'
#
loop_
_entity.id
_entity.type
_entity.pdbx_description
1 polymer ?
#
loop_
_entity_poly.entity_id
_entity_poly.type
_entity_poly.pdbx_seq_one_letter_code
_entity_poly.pdbx_strand_id
1 'polypeptide(L)'
;MKLARAAQALFHFSCTFALSVSLGISTPAQTAAPAEMRTSRALDIARANPLDLHAFLVDMPKGTDLHSHLSGAVYAESWIRAAAEDQLCVDPKALAFAKPEHKSEDAAAGATCDKENVPAAKALKDQHLYDELIDSFSMRGYVPTPGITGHDHFFDTFDKFGGTSHSHKGEFLYEVAARAAAQNIQYMELMETPDFSHAAAAAHEIGWNPDLPKMREALVKKGFSQDIDSAKKAFTEAESVRDKLGHCSQSDAADACKVKQRFIYQILRGFSNEQVFAQTLLAFETIQADPRIVGINFVMPEDGYLSMTNFEEQMKMLDYLHGVYPNVHITMHAGELAPGLVTDEGLCCHIHWAVELGHAERIGHGVDIMYEKDPYKLMDTMAKNHVMVEIALTSNDVILGISGKDHPFPIYRKHGVPVSLSTDDEGVSRIDLTHEYVRAVETYGLRYVELKQMVRTGMEHSFQPGDSLWSDRDTFKTVAPACAKEPLGADRPTETCATFLKTSEKATQQWGLERRFRAFESSHSSSEMLKAGLTK
;
A
#
# COMPACT_ATOMS: atom_id res chain seq x y z
N MET A 1 -12.38 81.74 5.59
CA MET A 1 -12.72 83.07 4.98
C MET A 1 -12.72 82.89 3.46
N LYS A 2 -13.88 83.21 2.81
CA LYS A 2 -14.13 83.61 1.39
C LYS A 2 -13.75 82.50 0.33
N LEU A 3 -14.70 81.77 -0.30
CA LEU A 3 -15.71 82.14 -1.30
C LEU A 3 -15.15 82.79 -2.59
N ALA A 4 -15.32 82.10 -3.73
CA ALA A 4 -15.98 82.55 -4.97
C ALA A 4 -15.67 81.48 -6.08
N ARG A 5 -16.59 80.82 -6.63
CA ARG A 5 -17.61 80.94 -7.68
C ARG A 5 -17.08 81.21 -9.10
N ALA A 6 -17.43 80.28 -9.97
CA ALA A 6 -18.02 80.36 -11.30
C ALA A 6 -17.01 80.37 -12.47
N ALA A 7 -17.15 79.55 -13.53
CA ALA A 7 -18.22 79.59 -14.52
C ALA A 7 -18.05 78.44 -15.56
N GLN A 8 -19.15 78.07 -16.17
CA GLN A 8 -19.36 77.05 -17.21
C GLN A 8 -18.66 77.34 -18.55
N ALA A 9 -18.18 76.27 -19.20
CA ALA A 9 -18.18 76.21 -20.68
C ALA A 9 -18.42 74.75 -21.13
N LEU A 10 -19.51 74.57 -21.84
CA LEU A 10 -19.86 73.31 -22.54
C LEU A 10 -18.88 73.06 -23.69
N PHE A 11 -18.39 71.80 -23.78
CA PHE A 11 -17.95 71.23 -25.05
C PHE A 11 -18.47 69.82 -25.15
N HIS A 12 -19.34 69.58 -26.12
CA HIS A 12 -19.83 68.26 -26.51
C HIS A 12 -18.72 67.55 -27.26
N PHE A 13 -18.25 66.43 -26.73
CA PHE A 13 -17.51 65.42 -27.49
C PHE A 13 -18.25 64.08 -27.37
N SER A 14 -18.88 63.69 -28.46
CA SER A 14 -19.45 62.34 -28.61
C SER A 14 -18.33 61.33 -28.73
N CYS A 15 -18.12 60.54 -27.71
CA CYS A 15 -17.26 59.38 -27.75
C CYS A 15 -18.12 58.12 -27.70
N THR A 16 -18.29 57.50 -28.85
CA THR A 16 -18.91 56.18 -28.98
C THR A 16 -18.08 55.13 -28.27
N PHE A 17 -18.52 54.71 -27.10
CA PHE A 17 -17.95 53.56 -26.39
C PHE A 17 -18.48 52.29 -27.01
N ALA A 18 -17.63 51.60 -27.77
CA ALA A 18 -17.89 50.20 -28.18
C ALA A 18 -17.74 49.32 -26.93
N LEU A 19 -18.86 48.85 -26.41
CA LEU A 19 -18.92 47.85 -25.35
C LEU A 19 -18.50 46.51 -25.93
N SER A 20 -17.23 46.13 -25.79
CA SER A 20 -16.77 44.76 -26.03
C SER A 20 -17.30 43.88 -24.88
N VAL A 21 -18.42 43.22 -25.11
CA VAL A 21 -18.90 42.14 -24.26
C VAL A 21 -17.96 40.94 -24.49
N SER A 22 -16.93 40.82 -23.68
CA SER A 22 -16.20 39.55 -23.55
C SER A 22 -17.15 38.55 -22.90
N LEU A 23 -17.75 37.70 -23.72
CA LEU A 23 -18.37 36.46 -23.27
C LEU A 23 -17.25 35.59 -22.64
N GLY A 24 -17.07 35.76 -21.33
CA GLY A 24 -16.36 34.79 -20.53
C GLY A 24 -17.08 33.44 -20.65
N ILE A 25 -16.54 32.52 -21.42
CA ILE A 25 -16.95 31.11 -21.40
C ILE A 25 -16.60 30.62 -20.00
N SER A 26 -17.54 30.77 -19.05
CA SER A 26 -17.51 30.03 -17.80
C SER A 26 -17.62 28.55 -18.19
N THR A 27 -16.53 27.81 -18.12
CA THR A 27 -16.59 26.36 -18.11
C THR A 27 -17.54 25.98 -16.97
N PRO A 28 -18.62 25.25 -17.22
CA PRO A 28 -19.51 24.83 -16.15
C PRO A 28 -18.68 23.99 -15.18
N ALA A 29 -18.63 24.40 -13.92
CA ALA A 29 -18.19 23.52 -12.84
C ALA A 29 -18.98 22.23 -13.00
N GLN A 30 -18.29 21.12 -13.22
CA GLN A 30 -18.91 19.82 -13.46
C GLN A 30 -19.72 19.47 -12.20
N THR A 31 -21.04 19.69 -12.24
CA THR A 31 -21.93 19.28 -11.15
C THR A 31 -21.85 17.77 -11.05
N ALA A 32 -21.63 17.26 -9.83
CA ALA A 32 -21.63 15.81 -9.58
C ALA A 32 -22.81 15.14 -10.25
N ALA A 33 -22.57 14.01 -10.91
CA ALA A 33 -23.63 13.27 -11.57
C ALA A 33 -24.75 12.93 -10.56
N PRO A 34 -26.04 12.91 -10.94
CA PRO A 34 -27.13 12.60 -10.02
C PRO A 34 -26.92 11.31 -9.21
N ALA A 35 -26.26 10.30 -9.78
CA ALA A 35 -25.93 9.04 -9.12
C ALA A 35 -24.89 9.26 -7.98
N GLU A 36 -23.81 9.97 -8.22
CA GLU A 36 -22.77 10.28 -7.22
C GLU A 36 -23.35 11.07 -6.03
N MET A 37 -24.25 12.04 -6.29
CA MET A 37 -24.93 12.77 -5.21
C MET A 37 -25.83 11.87 -4.35
N ARG A 38 -26.53 10.90 -4.96
CA ARG A 38 -27.33 9.92 -4.22
C ARG A 38 -26.46 9.00 -3.37
N THR A 39 -25.36 8.51 -3.93
CA THR A 39 -24.38 7.68 -3.22
C THR A 39 -23.75 8.44 -2.05
N SER A 40 -23.45 9.74 -2.23
CA SER A 40 -22.97 10.60 -1.13
C SER A 40 -23.99 10.66 0.02
N ARG A 41 -25.29 10.84 -0.30
CA ARG A 41 -26.35 10.81 0.72
C ARG A 41 -26.50 9.44 1.38
N ALA A 42 -26.32 8.35 0.62
CA ALA A 42 -26.36 6.99 1.18
C ALA A 42 -25.24 6.78 2.21
N LEU A 43 -24.00 7.26 1.94
CA LEU A 43 -22.93 7.26 2.92
C LEU A 43 -23.28 8.09 4.16
N ASP A 44 -23.84 9.30 3.98
CA ASP A 44 -24.23 10.16 5.10
C ASP A 44 -25.30 9.49 5.99
N ILE A 45 -26.21 8.71 5.40
CA ILE A 45 -27.20 7.91 6.15
C ILE A 45 -26.48 6.74 6.87
N ALA A 46 -25.63 6.01 6.17
CA ALA A 46 -24.91 4.85 6.69
C ALA A 46 -24.05 5.18 7.92
N ARG A 47 -23.47 6.39 8.00
CA ARG A 47 -22.67 6.86 9.15
C ARG A 47 -23.41 6.86 10.49
N ALA A 48 -24.74 6.86 10.48
CA ALA A 48 -25.51 6.85 11.72
C ALA A 48 -25.42 5.51 12.47
N ASN A 49 -24.94 4.45 11.80
CA ASN A 49 -24.79 3.11 12.37
C ASN A 49 -23.50 2.45 11.85
N PRO A 50 -22.58 2.00 12.72
CA PRO A 50 -21.32 1.38 12.30
C PRO A 50 -21.50 0.15 11.40
N LEU A 51 -22.56 -0.65 11.58
CA LEU A 51 -22.81 -1.82 10.76
C LEU A 51 -23.30 -1.43 9.35
N ASP A 52 -24.14 -0.40 9.25
CA ASP A 52 -24.58 0.14 7.97
C ASP A 52 -23.41 0.80 7.21
N LEU A 53 -22.51 1.51 7.95
CA LEU A 53 -21.30 2.09 7.38
C LEU A 53 -20.37 1.00 6.84
N HIS A 54 -20.16 -0.06 7.61
CA HIS A 54 -19.35 -1.20 7.17
C HIS A 54 -19.96 -1.84 5.91
N ALA A 55 -21.27 -2.11 5.91
CA ALA A 55 -21.95 -2.69 4.75
C ALA A 55 -21.84 -1.81 3.50
N PHE A 56 -21.97 -0.49 3.63
CA PHE A 56 -21.75 0.45 2.53
C PHE A 56 -20.32 0.41 2.00
N LEU A 57 -19.34 0.40 2.91
CA LEU A 57 -17.91 0.49 2.55
C LEU A 57 -17.37 -0.85 2.04
N VAL A 58 -17.90 -1.99 2.46
CA VAL A 58 -17.48 -3.29 1.89
C VAL A 58 -17.80 -3.37 0.41
N ASP A 59 -18.96 -2.84 0.00
CA ASP A 59 -19.40 -2.83 -1.38
C ASP A 59 -18.75 -1.74 -2.23
N MET A 60 -18.22 -0.69 -1.61
CA MET A 60 -17.54 0.41 -2.31
C MET A 60 -16.26 -0.08 -3.01
N PRO A 61 -16.06 0.24 -4.32
CA PRO A 61 -14.78 -0.05 -4.98
C PRO A 61 -13.63 0.65 -4.28
N LYS A 62 -12.60 -0.12 -3.89
CA LYS A 62 -11.39 0.39 -3.24
C LYS A 62 -10.18 0.46 -4.17
N GLY A 63 -10.30 -0.14 -5.35
CA GLY A 63 -9.29 -0.08 -6.40
C GLY A 63 -8.02 -0.83 -6.04
N THR A 64 -7.22 -0.29 -5.14
CA THR A 64 -5.89 -0.83 -4.84
C THR A 64 -5.64 -0.97 -3.35
N ASP A 65 -4.73 -1.91 -3.02
CA ASP A 65 -3.91 -1.87 -1.83
C ASP A 65 -2.43 -1.89 -2.28
N LEU A 66 -1.68 -0.85 -1.96
CA LEU A 66 -0.33 -0.63 -2.48
C LEU A 66 0.76 -0.81 -1.42
N HIS A 67 0.37 -1.02 -0.17
CA HIS A 67 1.27 -1.24 0.95
C HIS A 67 0.73 -2.39 1.79
N SER A 68 1.16 -3.60 1.42
CA SER A 68 0.76 -4.82 2.13
C SER A 68 1.91 -5.84 2.08
N HIS A 69 2.36 -6.32 3.23
CA HIS A 69 3.39 -7.35 3.33
C HIS A 69 2.74 -8.73 3.23
N LEU A 70 3.15 -9.56 2.28
CA LEU A 70 2.52 -10.89 2.11
C LEU A 70 2.56 -11.71 3.39
N SER A 71 3.68 -11.71 4.11
CA SER A 71 3.82 -12.47 5.36
C SER A 71 2.89 -11.95 6.47
N GLY A 72 2.79 -10.64 6.62
CA GLY A 72 1.92 -10.02 7.63
C GLY A 72 0.46 -9.95 7.22
N ALA A 73 0.14 -10.09 5.93
CA ALA A 73 -1.24 -10.15 5.44
C ALA A 73 -1.92 -11.50 5.71
N VAL A 74 -1.16 -12.57 5.91
CA VAL A 74 -1.69 -13.90 6.22
C VAL A 74 -2.18 -13.98 7.65
N TYR A 75 -3.39 -14.49 7.88
CA TYR A 75 -3.91 -14.63 9.23
C TYR A 75 -3.23 -15.76 10.01
N ALA A 76 -3.11 -15.59 11.31
CA ALA A 76 -2.49 -16.55 12.24
C ALA A 76 -3.02 -17.98 12.07
N GLU A 77 -4.32 -18.11 11.80
CA GLU A 77 -5.00 -19.40 11.55
C GLU A 77 -4.40 -20.14 10.35
N SER A 78 -4.04 -19.42 9.30
CA SER A 78 -3.41 -20.01 8.11
C SER A 78 -1.96 -20.39 8.36
N TRP A 79 -1.22 -19.60 9.14
CA TRP A 79 0.12 -19.97 9.59
C TRP A 79 0.11 -21.25 10.41
N ILE A 80 -0.82 -21.40 11.38
CA ILE A 80 -0.94 -22.60 12.21
C ILE A 80 -1.28 -23.83 11.36
N ARG A 81 -2.20 -23.69 10.38
CA ARG A 81 -2.53 -24.78 9.45
C ARG A 81 -1.31 -25.17 8.61
N ALA A 82 -0.64 -24.22 8.00
CA ALA A 82 0.55 -24.44 7.18
C ALA A 82 1.67 -25.12 7.98
N ALA A 83 1.92 -24.68 9.21
CA ALA A 83 2.90 -25.32 10.09
C ALA A 83 2.56 -26.77 10.43
N ALA A 84 1.27 -27.07 10.62
CA ALA A 84 0.81 -28.45 10.85
C ALA A 84 1.03 -29.34 9.61
N GLU A 85 0.75 -28.83 8.42
CA GLU A 85 0.97 -29.51 7.13
C GLU A 85 2.46 -29.75 6.85
N ASP A 86 3.30 -28.75 7.17
CA ASP A 86 4.77 -28.84 7.06
C ASP A 86 5.44 -29.64 8.18
N GLN A 87 4.65 -30.17 9.11
CA GLN A 87 5.14 -30.92 10.25
C GLN A 87 6.15 -30.11 11.10
N LEU A 88 5.90 -28.84 11.33
CA LEU A 88 6.67 -28.04 12.27
C LEU A 88 6.30 -28.39 13.71
N CYS A 89 7.14 -27.97 14.63
CA CYS A 89 6.88 -27.99 16.07
C CYS A 89 6.46 -26.61 16.55
N VAL A 90 5.87 -26.57 17.73
CA VAL A 90 5.56 -25.35 18.50
C VAL A 90 6.32 -25.42 19.81
N ASP A 91 7.04 -24.37 20.14
CA ASP A 91 7.51 -24.11 21.50
C ASP A 91 6.34 -23.51 22.31
N PRO A 92 5.76 -24.24 23.28
CA PRO A 92 4.61 -23.77 24.03
C PRO A 92 4.94 -22.69 25.07
N LYS A 93 6.23 -22.42 25.33
CA LYS A 93 6.66 -21.33 26.23
C LYS A 93 6.86 -20.04 25.47
N ALA A 94 7.53 -20.13 24.30
CA ALA A 94 7.75 -18.99 23.41
C ALA A 94 6.51 -18.66 22.57
N LEU A 95 5.56 -19.62 22.46
CA LEU A 95 4.41 -19.55 21.55
C LEU A 95 4.86 -19.21 20.11
N ALA A 96 5.82 -19.98 19.63
CA ALA A 96 6.47 -19.79 18.32
C ALA A 96 6.67 -21.13 17.61
N PHE A 97 6.79 -21.09 16.28
CA PHE A 97 7.16 -22.28 15.54
C PHE A 97 8.63 -22.64 15.73
N ALA A 98 8.89 -23.95 15.77
CA ALA A 98 10.22 -24.52 15.92
C ALA A 98 10.45 -25.59 14.85
N LYS A 99 11.73 -25.80 14.48
CA LYS A 99 12.10 -26.89 13.58
C LYS A 99 11.92 -28.25 14.26
N PRO A 100 11.36 -29.25 13.58
CA PRO A 100 11.32 -30.62 14.12
C PRO A 100 12.73 -31.23 14.17
N GLU A 101 12.96 -32.14 15.13
CA GLU A 101 14.17 -33.00 15.11
C GLU A 101 14.15 -33.94 13.90
N HIS A 102 12.98 -34.55 13.61
CA HIS A 102 12.75 -35.36 12.43
C HIS A 102 11.34 -35.13 11.88
N LYS A 103 11.24 -35.06 10.55
CA LYS A 103 9.96 -35.13 9.83
C LYS A 103 9.63 -36.59 9.55
N SER A 104 8.37 -37.00 9.72
CA SER A 104 7.90 -38.34 9.34
C SER A 104 7.72 -38.43 7.82
N GLU A 105 8.07 -39.59 7.23
CA GLU A 105 7.70 -39.87 5.83
C GLU A 105 6.18 -40.04 5.68
N ASP A 106 5.50 -40.49 6.74
CA ASP A 106 4.04 -40.51 6.83
C ASP A 106 3.56 -39.21 7.52
N ALA A 107 2.94 -38.33 6.75
CA ALA A 107 2.38 -37.06 7.27
C ALA A 107 1.35 -37.29 8.40
N ALA A 108 0.65 -38.45 8.41
CA ALA A 108 -0.31 -38.80 9.45
C ALA A 108 0.36 -39.15 10.79
N ALA A 109 1.62 -39.58 10.76
CA ALA A 109 2.39 -39.92 11.97
C ALA A 109 2.90 -38.66 12.69
N GLY A 110 2.98 -37.51 11.98
CA GLY A 110 3.41 -36.22 12.52
C GLY A 110 4.92 -36.09 12.73
N ALA A 111 5.36 -34.88 13.09
CA ALA A 111 6.75 -34.59 13.40
C ALA A 111 7.18 -35.15 14.76
N THR A 112 8.46 -35.53 14.87
CA THR A 112 9.09 -35.73 16.18
C THR A 112 9.70 -34.41 16.63
N CYS A 113 9.16 -33.85 17.70
CA CYS A 113 9.66 -32.66 18.34
C CYS A 113 10.60 -32.99 19.50
N ASP A 114 11.47 -32.09 19.87
CA ASP A 114 12.24 -32.24 21.11
C ASP A 114 11.33 -32.33 22.34
N LYS A 115 11.92 -32.60 23.52
CA LYS A 115 11.14 -32.89 24.72
C LYS A 115 10.30 -31.70 25.25
N GLU A 116 10.62 -30.47 24.84
CA GLU A 116 9.94 -29.27 25.30
C GLU A 116 8.89 -28.77 24.30
N ASN A 117 9.02 -29.15 23.02
CA ASN A 117 8.17 -28.73 21.94
C ASN A 117 7.07 -29.77 21.63
N VAL A 118 6.01 -29.31 20.99
CA VAL A 118 4.89 -30.17 20.57
C VAL A 118 4.65 -30.03 19.06
N PRO A 119 4.16 -31.07 18.36
CA PRO A 119 3.81 -30.96 16.95
C PRO A 119 2.78 -29.84 16.71
N ALA A 120 2.98 -29.00 15.68
CA ALA A 120 2.07 -27.93 15.33
C ALA A 120 0.63 -28.42 15.08
N ALA A 121 0.47 -29.65 14.55
CA ALA A 121 -0.82 -30.30 14.37
C ALA A 121 -1.62 -30.49 15.68
N LYS A 122 -0.96 -30.43 16.85
CA LYS A 122 -1.64 -30.48 18.16
C LYS A 122 -2.51 -29.23 18.37
N ALA A 123 -2.08 -28.06 17.92
CA ALA A 123 -2.85 -26.83 18.04
C ALA A 123 -4.24 -26.94 17.39
N LEU A 124 -4.37 -27.68 16.28
CA LEU A 124 -5.65 -27.90 15.59
C LEU A 124 -6.64 -28.79 16.39
N LYS A 125 -6.20 -29.38 17.52
CA LYS A 125 -6.98 -30.25 18.40
C LYS A 125 -7.01 -29.77 19.84
N ASP A 126 -6.30 -28.72 20.17
CA ASP A 126 -6.16 -28.12 21.50
C ASP A 126 -6.52 -26.64 21.40
N GLN A 127 -7.76 -26.30 21.75
CA GLN A 127 -8.28 -24.93 21.61
C GLN A 127 -7.45 -23.91 22.39
N HIS A 128 -6.92 -24.29 23.56
CA HIS A 128 -6.12 -23.36 24.37
C HIS A 128 -4.82 -23.00 23.65
N LEU A 129 -4.06 -24.00 23.20
CA LEU A 129 -2.84 -23.77 22.43
C LEU A 129 -3.12 -23.00 21.12
N TYR A 130 -4.24 -23.31 20.45
CA TYR A 130 -4.65 -22.62 19.23
C TYR A 130 -4.90 -21.12 19.47
N ASP A 131 -5.63 -20.79 20.53
CA ASP A 131 -5.92 -19.41 20.90
C ASP A 131 -4.66 -18.66 21.33
N GLU A 132 -3.79 -19.27 22.12
CA GLU A 132 -2.51 -18.69 22.52
C GLU A 132 -1.60 -18.38 21.33
N LEU A 133 -1.55 -19.27 20.34
CA LEU A 133 -0.79 -19.03 19.10
C LEU A 133 -1.38 -17.89 18.26
N ILE A 134 -2.71 -17.80 18.13
CA ILE A 134 -3.33 -16.67 17.41
C ILE A 134 -3.00 -15.35 18.11
N ASP A 135 -3.07 -15.29 19.44
CA ASP A 135 -2.73 -14.10 20.22
C ASP A 135 -1.24 -13.75 20.09
N SER A 136 -0.38 -14.77 20.02
CA SER A 136 1.07 -14.59 19.84
C SER A 136 1.46 -14.12 18.44
N PHE A 137 0.71 -14.52 17.40
CA PHE A 137 0.99 -14.22 15.98
C PHE A 137 0.23 -13.01 15.46
N SER A 138 -0.54 -12.32 16.30
CA SER A 138 -1.36 -11.19 15.89
C SER A 138 -1.67 -10.25 17.05
N MET A 139 -2.26 -9.11 16.71
CA MET A 139 -2.73 -8.12 17.69
C MET A 139 -4.10 -8.48 18.29
N ARG A 140 -4.59 -9.73 18.12
CA ARG A 140 -5.86 -10.17 18.69
C ARG A 140 -5.83 -10.05 20.23
N GLY A 141 -6.71 -9.21 20.76
CA GLY A 141 -6.84 -9.04 22.22
C GLY A 141 -5.62 -8.42 22.90
N TYR A 142 -4.66 -7.87 22.15
CA TYR A 142 -3.48 -7.23 22.71
C TYR A 142 -3.87 -6.05 23.60
N VAL A 143 -3.29 -6.02 24.80
CA VAL A 143 -3.39 -4.91 25.75
C VAL A 143 -1.98 -4.53 26.17
N PRO A 144 -1.57 -3.25 26.03
CA PRO A 144 -0.26 -2.81 26.49
C PRO A 144 -0.01 -3.19 27.96
N THR A 145 1.15 -3.78 28.23
CA THR A 145 1.59 -4.14 29.58
C THR A 145 2.92 -3.45 29.87
N PRO A 146 3.27 -3.23 31.17
CA PRO A 146 4.57 -2.66 31.50
C PRO A 146 5.72 -3.47 30.88
N GLY A 147 6.52 -2.82 30.03
CA GLY A 147 7.67 -3.43 29.36
C GLY A 147 7.39 -4.09 28.01
N ILE A 148 6.14 -4.13 27.54
CA ILE A 148 5.79 -4.60 26.19
C ILE A 148 4.81 -3.61 25.58
N THR A 149 5.27 -2.87 24.57
CA THR A 149 4.46 -1.90 23.82
C THR A 149 3.74 -2.58 22.64
N GLY A 150 2.84 -1.87 21.98
CA GLY A 150 2.24 -2.34 20.71
C GLY A 150 3.30 -2.58 19.64
N HIS A 151 4.29 -1.70 19.55
CA HIS A 151 5.47 -1.84 18.71
C HIS A 151 6.20 -3.17 18.97
N ASP A 152 6.58 -3.44 20.23
CA ASP A 152 7.34 -4.65 20.57
C ASP A 152 6.57 -5.92 20.24
N HIS A 153 5.28 -5.97 20.59
CA HIS A 153 4.45 -7.14 20.32
C HIS A 153 4.23 -7.34 18.80
N PHE A 154 3.97 -6.26 18.07
CA PHE A 154 3.74 -6.31 16.63
C PHE A 154 4.96 -6.91 15.90
N PHE A 155 6.14 -6.35 16.09
CA PHE A 155 7.35 -6.83 15.41
C PHE A 155 7.81 -8.21 15.89
N ASP A 156 7.58 -8.57 17.16
CA ASP A 156 7.89 -9.90 17.70
C ASP A 156 7.06 -11.03 17.02
N THR A 157 5.87 -10.71 16.45
CA THR A 157 5.06 -11.71 15.76
C THR A 157 5.81 -12.36 14.58
N PHE A 158 6.60 -11.60 13.84
CA PHE A 158 7.29 -12.07 12.64
C PHE A 158 8.36 -13.12 12.92
N ASP A 159 8.99 -13.07 14.10
CA ASP A 159 9.97 -14.06 14.53
C ASP A 159 9.29 -15.38 14.97
N LYS A 160 7.99 -15.36 15.28
CA LYS A 160 7.25 -16.49 15.84
C LYS A 160 6.64 -17.42 14.81
N PHE A 161 6.14 -16.90 13.69
CA PHE A 161 5.44 -17.71 12.69
C PHE A 161 6.29 -18.11 11.46
N GLY A 162 7.59 -17.87 11.48
CA GLY A 162 8.50 -18.22 10.39
C GLY A 162 8.56 -19.72 10.09
N GLY A 163 9.04 -20.08 8.88
CA GLY A 163 9.36 -21.46 8.51
C GLY A 163 8.44 -22.12 7.47
N THR A 164 7.27 -21.53 7.17
CA THR A 164 6.30 -22.08 6.18
C THR A 164 6.09 -21.16 4.97
N SER A 165 6.68 -19.98 4.96
CA SER A 165 6.45 -18.96 3.93
C SER A 165 6.83 -19.39 2.50
N HIS A 166 7.77 -20.30 2.34
CA HIS A 166 8.18 -20.78 1.02
C HIS A 166 7.26 -21.89 0.49
N SER A 167 6.90 -22.87 1.34
CA SER A 167 6.09 -24.03 0.97
C SER A 167 4.64 -23.67 0.66
N HIS A 168 4.07 -22.67 1.36
CA HIS A 168 2.67 -22.28 1.27
C HIS A 168 2.45 -20.93 0.59
N LYS A 169 3.47 -20.31 -0.01
CA LYS A 169 3.37 -18.96 -0.64
C LYS A 169 2.19 -18.85 -1.61
N GLY A 170 1.92 -19.85 -2.43
CA GLY A 170 0.81 -19.82 -3.37
C GLY A 170 -0.57 -19.85 -2.71
N GLU A 171 -0.71 -20.56 -1.58
CA GLU A 171 -1.93 -20.57 -0.77
C GLU A 171 -2.14 -19.22 -0.10
N PHE A 172 -1.08 -18.60 0.39
CA PHE A 172 -1.11 -17.26 0.97
C PHE A 172 -1.48 -16.20 -0.06
N LEU A 173 -0.93 -16.28 -1.29
CA LEU A 173 -1.35 -15.40 -2.39
C LEU A 173 -2.84 -15.56 -2.71
N TYR A 174 -3.36 -16.79 -2.68
CA TYR A 174 -4.78 -17.04 -2.90
C TYR A 174 -5.65 -16.47 -1.77
N GLU A 175 -5.27 -16.70 -0.52
CA GLU A 175 -5.98 -16.17 0.65
C GLU A 175 -6.11 -14.63 0.58
N VAL A 176 -4.99 -13.94 0.36
CA VAL A 176 -4.96 -12.49 0.26
C VAL A 176 -5.78 -11.98 -0.94
N ALA A 177 -5.67 -12.65 -2.11
CA ALA A 177 -6.49 -12.30 -3.28
C ALA A 177 -7.99 -12.52 -3.04
N ALA A 178 -8.38 -13.59 -2.35
CA ALA A 178 -9.78 -13.88 -2.05
C ALA A 178 -10.39 -12.83 -1.09
N ARG A 179 -9.63 -12.41 -0.08
CA ARG A 179 -10.03 -11.35 0.85
C ARG A 179 -10.11 -10.00 0.14
N ALA A 180 -9.14 -9.68 -0.71
CA ALA A 180 -9.14 -8.47 -1.52
C ALA A 180 -10.36 -8.41 -2.48
N ALA A 181 -10.68 -9.52 -3.14
CA ALA A 181 -11.85 -9.61 -4.01
C ALA A 181 -13.15 -9.34 -3.26
N ALA A 182 -13.30 -9.91 -2.05
CA ALA A 182 -14.47 -9.71 -1.19
C ALA A 182 -14.66 -8.25 -0.76
N GLN A 183 -13.59 -7.45 -0.78
CA GLN A 183 -13.58 -6.04 -0.42
C GLN A 183 -13.61 -5.09 -1.63
N ASN A 184 -13.81 -5.60 -2.85
CA ASN A 184 -13.75 -4.81 -4.08
C ASN A 184 -12.41 -4.12 -4.37
N ILE A 185 -11.30 -4.74 -3.97
CA ILE A 185 -9.96 -4.43 -4.44
C ILE A 185 -9.75 -5.14 -5.78
N GLN A 186 -9.11 -4.49 -6.74
CA GLN A 186 -8.84 -5.09 -8.06
C GLN A 186 -7.35 -5.24 -8.38
N TYR A 187 -6.49 -4.56 -7.62
CA TYR A 187 -5.05 -4.57 -7.82
C TYR A 187 -4.31 -4.45 -6.48
N MET A 188 -3.25 -5.22 -6.31
CA MET A 188 -2.40 -5.18 -5.12
C MET A 188 -0.92 -5.15 -5.51
N GLU A 189 -0.13 -4.44 -4.73
CA GLU A 189 1.32 -4.52 -4.73
C GLU A 189 1.78 -5.12 -3.41
N LEU A 190 2.12 -6.41 -3.47
CA LEU A 190 2.49 -7.20 -2.29
C LEU A 190 3.99 -7.14 -2.06
N MET A 191 4.41 -6.72 -0.89
CA MET A 191 5.80 -6.74 -0.47
C MET A 191 6.22 -8.16 -0.12
N GLU A 192 7.34 -8.60 -0.68
CA GLU A 192 7.88 -9.95 -0.51
C GLU A 192 9.40 -9.92 -0.52
N THR A 193 10.02 -10.74 0.33
CA THR A 193 11.48 -10.95 0.37
C THR A 193 11.82 -12.26 -0.36
N PRO A 194 12.30 -12.21 -1.62
CA PRO A 194 12.88 -13.38 -2.27
C PRO A 194 14.17 -13.86 -1.59
N ASP A 195 14.58 -15.08 -1.89
CA ASP A 195 15.89 -15.57 -1.44
C ASP A 195 17.03 -14.68 -1.98
N PHE A 196 17.92 -14.26 -1.11
CA PHE A 196 19.09 -13.44 -1.40
C PHE A 196 20.39 -14.04 -0.82
N SER A 197 20.39 -15.33 -0.55
CA SER A 197 21.46 -16.00 0.19
C SER A 197 22.82 -15.90 -0.49
N HIS A 198 22.89 -15.98 -1.83
CA HIS A 198 24.13 -15.83 -2.58
C HIS A 198 24.63 -14.37 -2.56
N ALA A 199 23.70 -13.41 -2.72
CA ALA A 199 24.03 -11.98 -2.62
C ALA A 199 24.58 -11.62 -1.23
N ALA A 200 23.95 -12.13 -0.17
CA ALA A 200 24.40 -11.95 1.21
C ALA A 200 25.80 -12.57 1.45
N ALA A 201 26.02 -13.79 0.96
CA ALA A 201 27.32 -14.45 1.06
C ALA A 201 28.43 -13.69 0.31
N ALA A 202 28.11 -13.21 -0.91
CA ALA A 202 29.04 -12.37 -1.69
C ALA A 202 29.36 -11.05 -0.98
N ALA A 203 28.36 -10.39 -0.40
CA ALA A 203 28.54 -9.15 0.37
C ALA A 203 29.45 -9.37 1.57
N HIS A 204 29.22 -10.44 2.34
CA HIS A 204 30.03 -10.79 3.50
C HIS A 204 31.49 -11.07 3.12
N GLU A 205 31.74 -11.76 1.98
CA GLU A 205 33.10 -12.02 1.50
C GLU A 205 33.84 -10.75 1.03
N ILE A 206 33.12 -9.83 0.37
CA ILE A 206 33.70 -8.59 -0.18
C ILE A 206 33.92 -7.56 0.93
N GLY A 207 33.02 -7.47 1.91
CA GLY A 207 32.95 -6.42 2.93
C GLY A 207 32.50 -5.08 2.38
N TRP A 208 32.26 -4.12 3.27
CA TRP A 208 31.79 -2.79 2.89
C TRP A 208 32.87 -1.96 2.17
N ASN A 209 32.46 -1.36 1.05
CA ASN A 209 33.25 -0.38 0.33
C ASN A 209 32.37 0.85 0.00
N PRO A 210 32.67 2.04 0.53
CA PRO A 210 31.89 3.25 0.28
C PRO A 210 32.00 3.78 -1.16
N ASP A 211 32.95 3.28 -1.97
CA ASP A 211 33.00 3.51 -3.42
C ASP A 211 31.96 2.59 -4.08
N LEU A 212 30.70 3.06 -4.14
CA LEU A 212 29.57 2.27 -4.62
C LEU A 212 29.76 1.70 -6.04
N PRO A 213 30.35 2.43 -7.02
CA PRO A 213 30.74 1.85 -8.30
C PRO A 213 31.63 0.61 -8.19
N LYS A 214 32.68 0.66 -7.34
CA LYS A 214 33.56 -0.50 -7.12
C LYS A 214 32.86 -1.61 -6.36
N MET A 215 32.03 -1.27 -5.37
CA MET A 215 31.22 -2.24 -4.65
C MET A 215 30.27 -2.99 -5.60
N ARG A 216 29.56 -2.26 -6.48
CA ARG A 216 28.71 -2.85 -7.53
C ARG A 216 29.52 -3.75 -8.47
N GLU A 217 30.66 -3.29 -8.98
CA GLU A 217 31.51 -4.10 -9.87
C GLU A 217 31.94 -5.42 -9.21
N ALA A 218 32.35 -5.37 -7.94
CA ALA A 218 32.77 -6.55 -7.18
C ALA A 218 31.61 -7.54 -7.00
N LEU A 219 30.41 -7.07 -6.65
CA LEU A 219 29.22 -7.90 -6.49
C LEU A 219 28.74 -8.51 -7.81
N VAL A 220 28.66 -7.71 -8.88
CA VAL A 220 28.28 -8.20 -10.22
C VAL A 220 29.27 -9.28 -10.71
N LYS A 221 30.55 -9.14 -10.41
CA LYS A 221 31.55 -10.16 -10.75
C LYS A 221 31.36 -11.48 -9.99
N LYS A 222 30.80 -11.45 -8.78
CA LYS A 222 30.41 -12.67 -8.03
C LYS A 222 29.17 -13.32 -8.65
N GLY A 223 28.26 -12.54 -9.19
CA GLY A 223 27.04 -12.95 -9.88
C GLY A 223 25.85 -13.17 -8.96
N PHE A 224 24.66 -12.84 -9.46
CA PHE A 224 23.38 -12.99 -8.76
C PHE A 224 22.40 -13.89 -9.51
N SER A 225 22.83 -14.52 -10.61
CA SER A 225 21.91 -15.27 -11.48
C SER A 225 21.13 -16.36 -10.74
N GLN A 226 21.74 -16.98 -9.73
CA GLN A 226 21.07 -18.01 -8.94
C GLN A 226 19.93 -17.44 -8.09
N ASP A 227 20.13 -16.30 -7.43
CA ASP A 227 19.09 -15.64 -6.63
C ASP A 227 17.96 -15.12 -7.53
N ILE A 228 18.31 -14.53 -8.69
CA ILE A 228 17.32 -14.06 -9.68
C ILE A 228 16.48 -15.23 -10.20
N ASP A 229 17.10 -16.34 -10.60
CA ASP A 229 16.40 -17.51 -11.12
C ASP A 229 15.55 -18.18 -10.03
N SER A 230 16.05 -18.22 -8.78
CA SER A 230 15.31 -18.71 -7.61
C SER A 230 14.05 -17.87 -7.35
N ALA A 231 14.19 -16.52 -7.35
CA ALA A 231 13.06 -15.61 -7.17
C ALA A 231 12.00 -15.80 -8.27
N LYS A 232 12.41 -15.82 -9.54
CA LYS A 232 11.50 -16.03 -10.69
C LYS A 232 10.76 -17.37 -10.58
N LYS A 233 11.46 -18.42 -10.21
CA LYS A 233 10.88 -19.75 -10.01
C LYS A 233 9.86 -19.74 -8.89
N ALA A 234 10.23 -19.18 -7.72
CA ALA A 234 9.36 -19.12 -6.55
C ALA A 234 8.05 -18.37 -6.83
N PHE A 235 8.12 -17.22 -7.50
CA PHE A 235 6.92 -16.49 -7.90
C PHE A 235 6.07 -17.24 -8.93
N THR A 236 6.69 -17.93 -9.89
CA THR A 236 5.97 -18.72 -10.89
C THR A 236 5.22 -19.89 -10.26
N GLU A 237 5.87 -20.59 -9.33
CA GLU A 237 5.26 -21.71 -8.59
C GLU A 237 4.12 -21.21 -7.70
N ALA A 238 4.32 -20.11 -6.97
CA ALA A 238 3.31 -19.53 -6.11
C ALA A 238 2.06 -19.07 -6.89
N GLU A 239 2.23 -18.36 -8.01
CA GLU A 239 1.13 -17.97 -8.88
C GLU A 239 0.41 -19.19 -9.47
N SER A 240 1.14 -20.23 -9.86
CA SER A 240 0.54 -21.49 -10.37
C SER A 240 -0.34 -22.17 -9.32
N VAL A 241 0.08 -22.19 -8.05
CA VAL A 241 -0.72 -22.73 -6.94
C VAL A 241 -1.95 -21.87 -6.70
N ARG A 242 -1.78 -20.53 -6.61
CA ARG A 242 -2.90 -19.58 -6.48
C ARG A 242 -3.94 -19.79 -7.58
N ASP A 243 -3.52 -19.84 -8.84
CA ASP A 243 -4.41 -19.97 -10.00
C ASP A 243 -5.14 -21.32 -10.03
N LYS A 244 -4.47 -22.38 -9.57
CA LYS A 244 -5.09 -23.71 -9.41
C LYS A 244 -6.15 -23.69 -8.32
N LEU A 245 -5.89 -23.10 -7.16
CA LEU A 245 -6.84 -22.98 -6.06
C LEU A 245 -8.07 -22.15 -6.45
N GLY A 246 -7.86 -21.07 -7.22
CA GLY A 246 -8.92 -20.22 -7.71
C GLY A 246 -9.66 -20.75 -8.94
N HIS A 247 -9.24 -21.87 -9.54
CA HIS A 247 -9.75 -22.36 -10.83
C HIS A 247 -9.68 -21.30 -11.94
N CYS A 248 -8.65 -20.46 -11.96
CA CYS A 248 -8.61 -19.20 -12.73
C CYS A 248 -8.74 -19.39 -14.26
N SER A 249 -8.46 -20.57 -14.79
CA SER A 249 -8.66 -20.91 -16.21
C SER A 249 -10.00 -21.57 -16.53
N GLN A 250 -10.89 -21.74 -15.54
CA GLN A 250 -12.15 -22.47 -15.67
C GLN A 250 -13.36 -21.54 -15.62
N SER A 251 -14.53 -22.08 -15.99
CA SER A 251 -15.80 -21.32 -16.01
C SER A 251 -16.32 -20.96 -14.62
N ASP A 252 -15.87 -21.68 -13.60
CA ASP A 252 -16.18 -21.47 -12.18
C ASP A 252 -15.07 -20.74 -11.42
N ALA A 253 -14.23 -19.97 -12.14
CA ALA A 253 -13.15 -19.20 -11.56
C ALA A 253 -13.60 -18.33 -10.40
N ALA A 254 -12.90 -18.43 -9.28
CA ALA A 254 -13.16 -17.62 -8.09
C ALA A 254 -12.90 -16.11 -8.35
N ASP A 255 -13.56 -15.24 -7.59
CA ASP A 255 -13.35 -13.79 -7.70
C ASP A 255 -11.91 -13.36 -7.36
N ALA A 256 -11.18 -14.14 -6.58
CA ALA A 256 -9.75 -13.99 -6.34
C ALA A 256 -8.92 -13.87 -7.65
N CYS A 257 -9.31 -14.61 -8.71
CA CYS A 257 -8.65 -14.56 -10.01
C CYS A 257 -8.77 -13.20 -10.73
N LYS A 258 -9.69 -12.35 -10.30
CA LYS A 258 -9.91 -11.00 -10.87
C LYS A 258 -9.04 -9.95 -10.20
N VAL A 259 -8.41 -10.27 -9.08
CA VAL A 259 -7.47 -9.40 -8.38
C VAL A 259 -6.09 -9.59 -8.99
N LYS A 260 -5.55 -8.53 -9.56
CA LYS A 260 -4.21 -8.55 -10.11
C LYS A 260 -3.20 -8.28 -9.00
N GLN A 261 -2.28 -9.17 -8.80
CA GLN A 261 -1.17 -9.04 -7.85
C GLN A 261 0.12 -8.73 -8.59
N ARG A 262 0.89 -7.79 -8.07
CA ARG A 262 2.27 -7.46 -8.41
C ARG A 262 3.08 -7.47 -7.14
N PHE A 263 4.41 -7.48 -7.28
CA PHE A 263 5.29 -7.59 -6.14
C PHE A 263 6.18 -6.36 -6.00
N ILE A 264 6.41 -5.96 -4.75
CA ILE A 264 7.44 -5.02 -4.35
C ILE A 264 8.55 -5.83 -3.67
N TYR A 265 9.78 -5.70 -4.16
CA TYR A 265 10.92 -6.41 -3.57
C TYR A 265 11.30 -5.75 -2.23
N GLN A 266 11.19 -6.50 -1.14
CA GLN A 266 11.60 -6.06 0.20
C GLN A 266 13.12 -6.18 0.37
N ILE A 267 13.73 -5.12 0.88
CA ILE A 267 15.13 -5.05 1.27
C ILE A 267 15.18 -4.87 2.78
N LEU A 268 15.87 -5.78 3.47
CA LEU A 268 15.97 -5.80 4.91
C LEU A 268 17.03 -4.79 5.38
N ARG A 269 16.60 -3.58 5.77
CA ARG A 269 17.50 -2.45 6.09
C ARG A 269 18.26 -2.59 7.40
N GLY A 270 17.83 -3.46 8.30
CA GLY A 270 18.45 -3.69 9.61
C GLY A 270 19.74 -4.52 9.59
N PHE A 271 20.31 -4.77 8.40
CA PHE A 271 21.58 -5.46 8.24
C PHE A 271 22.74 -4.49 7.98
N SER A 272 23.96 -5.03 7.85
CA SER A 272 25.15 -4.24 7.53
C SER A 272 25.07 -3.60 6.14
N ASN A 273 25.78 -2.50 5.92
CA ASN A 273 25.72 -1.74 4.67
C ASN A 273 26.07 -2.56 3.43
N GLU A 274 27.06 -3.46 3.51
CA GLU A 274 27.42 -4.36 2.41
C GLU A 274 26.26 -5.29 2.05
N GLN A 275 25.52 -5.79 3.03
CA GLN A 275 24.40 -6.68 2.81
C GLN A 275 23.18 -5.92 2.26
N VAL A 276 22.88 -4.73 2.79
CA VAL A 276 21.79 -3.88 2.28
C VAL A 276 22.06 -3.48 0.83
N PHE A 277 23.30 -3.08 0.52
CA PHE A 277 23.66 -2.73 -0.85
C PHE A 277 23.56 -3.91 -1.81
N ALA A 278 23.99 -5.11 -1.38
CA ALA A 278 23.90 -6.31 -2.22
C ALA A 278 22.43 -6.72 -2.45
N GLN A 279 21.56 -6.68 -1.44
CA GLN A 279 20.11 -6.92 -1.60
C GLN A 279 19.48 -5.89 -2.54
N THR A 280 19.84 -4.61 -2.39
CA THR A 280 19.31 -3.54 -3.23
C THR A 280 19.72 -3.74 -4.69
N LEU A 281 21.01 -4.03 -4.94
CA LEU A 281 21.50 -4.32 -6.29
C LEU A 281 20.80 -5.56 -6.88
N LEU A 282 20.67 -6.63 -6.11
CA LEU A 282 19.94 -7.84 -6.53
C LEU A 282 18.47 -7.52 -6.88
N ALA A 283 17.79 -6.69 -6.08
CA ALA A 283 16.41 -6.28 -6.34
C ALA A 283 16.30 -5.53 -7.68
N PHE A 284 17.22 -4.59 -7.94
CA PHE A 284 17.24 -3.82 -9.20
C PHE A 284 17.48 -4.74 -10.42
N GLU A 285 18.41 -5.68 -10.33
CA GLU A 285 18.67 -6.67 -11.39
C GLU A 285 17.47 -7.63 -11.57
N THR A 286 16.80 -8.03 -10.48
CA THR A 286 15.64 -8.93 -10.55
C THR A 286 14.44 -8.26 -11.21
N ILE A 287 14.20 -6.97 -10.94
CA ILE A 287 13.16 -6.18 -11.62
C ILE A 287 13.38 -6.11 -13.13
N GLN A 288 14.64 -5.99 -13.58
CA GLN A 288 14.94 -6.03 -15.03
C GLN A 288 14.63 -7.41 -15.65
N ALA A 289 14.68 -8.47 -14.85
CA ALA A 289 14.50 -9.85 -15.30
C ALA A 289 13.07 -10.39 -15.15
N ASP A 290 12.24 -9.78 -14.28
CA ASP A 290 10.89 -10.23 -13.97
C ASP A 290 9.89 -9.07 -13.85
N PRO A 291 9.01 -8.85 -14.84
CA PRO A 291 8.06 -7.74 -14.86
C PRO A 291 6.93 -7.86 -13.82
N ARG A 292 6.87 -8.94 -13.05
CA ARG A 292 5.92 -9.07 -11.95
C ARG A 292 6.34 -8.25 -10.73
N ILE A 293 7.65 -7.97 -10.61
CA ILE A 293 8.21 -7.14 -9.55
C ILE A 293 8.27 -5.71 -10.09
N VAL A 294 7.47 -4.83 -9.52
CA VAL A 294 7.23 -3.49 -10.07
C VAL A 294 7.94 -2.38 -9.31
N GLY A 295 8.60 -2.68 -8.19
CA GLY A 295 9.33 -1.71 -7.41
C GLY A 295 10.03 -2.34 -6.22
N ILE A 296 10.66 -1.51 -5.40
CA ILE A 296 11.36 -1.89 -4.18
C ILE A 296 10.81 -1.15 -2.96
N ASN A 297 11.05 -1.72 -1.76
CA ASN A 297 10.85 -1.05 -0.48
C ASN A 297 11.88 -1.53 0.55
N PHE A 298 12.33 -0.65 1.44
CA PHE A 298 13.14 -1.02 2.59
C PHE A 298 12.25 -1.29 3.79
N VAL A 299 12.43 -2.44 4.42
CA VAL A 299 11.58 -2.95 5.50
C VAL A 299 12.41 -3.29 6.75
N MET A 300 11.80 -3.70 7.81
CA MET A 300 12.22 -3.87 9.21
C MET A 300 11.99 -2.59 10.03
N PRO A 301 11.90 -2.70 11.38
CA PRO A 301 11.67 -1.56 12.25
C PRO A 301 12.56 -0.36 11.92
N GLU A 302 11.94 0.78 11.66
CA GLU A 302 12.66 1.99 11.26
C GLU A 302 13.51 2.55 12.40
N ASP A 303 13.04 2.39 13.65
CA ASP A 303 13.73 2.76 14.88
C ASP A 303 14.88 1.82 15.24
N GLY A 304 15.05 0.70 14.53
CA GLY A 304 16.15 -0.23 14.73
C GLY A 304 17.52 0.44 14.61
N TYR A 305 18.50 0.06 15.44
CA TYR A 305 19.80 0.73 15.52
C TYR A 305 20.47 0.92 14.14
N LEU A 306 20.55 -0.13 13.33
CA LEU A 306 21.16 -0.02 11.98
C LEU A 306 20.26 0.72 11.00
N SER A 307 18.95 0.59 11.12
CA SER A 307 17.98 1.34 10.31
C SER A 307 18.16 2.84 10.52
N MET A 308 18.22 3.29 11.77
CA MET A 308 18.42 4.70 12.13
C MET A 308 19.79 5.23 11.72
N THR A 309 20.87 4.52 12.10
CA THR A 309 22.24 5.03 11.93
C THR A 309 22.72 5.03 10.49
N ASN A 310 22.18 4.16 9.65
CA ASN A 310 22.60 4.01 8.26
C ASN A 310 21.57 4.58 7.24
N PHE A 311 20.48 5.19 7.67
CA PHE A 311 19.40 5.59 6.77
C PHE A 311 19.89 6.51 5.63
N GLU A 312 20.64 7.57 5.95
CA GLU A 312 21.18 8.48 4.93
C GLU A 312 22.13 7.75 3.95
N GLU A 313 22.97 6.84 4.46
CA GLU A 313 23.88 6.05 3.61
C GLU A 313 23.09 5.08 2.70
N GLN A 314 22.04 4.49 3.21
CA GLN A 314 21.14 3.63 2.42
C GLN A 314 20.44 4.44 1.32
N MET A 315 20.05 5.69 1.57
CA MET A 315 19.49 6.56 0.52
C MET A 315 20.53 6.93 -0.53
N LYS A 316 21.81 7.11 -0.16
CA LYS A 316 22.90 7.29 -1.14
C LYS A 316 23.11 6.05 -2.01
N MET A 317 22.92 4.85 -1.45
CA MET A 317 22.95 3.61 -2.24
C MET A 317 21.83 3.62 -3.29
N LEU A 318 20.62 4.07 -2.92
CA LEU A 318 19.50 4.20 -3.84
C LEU A 318 19.75 5.25 -4.91
N ASP A 319 20.26 6.43 -4.56
CA ASP A 319 20.62 7.49 -5.52
C ASP A 319 21.61 6.96 -6.57
N TYR A 320 22.66 6.28 -6.12
CA TYR A 320 23.61 5.66 -7.03
C TYR A 320 22.97 4.61 -7.94
N LEU A 321 22.18 3.69 -7.39
CA LEU A 321 21.59 2.61 -8.17
C LEU A 321 20.46 3.12 -9.08
N HIS A 322 19.69 4.11 -8.66
CA HIS A 322 18.70 4.77 -9.51
C HIS A 322 19.37 5.48 -10.70
N GLY A 323 20.54 6.08 -10.50
CA GLY A 323 21.35 6.62 -11.60
C GLY A 323 21.78 5.56 -12.64
N VAL A 324 21.91 4.29 -12.22
CA VAL A 324 22.26 3.16 -13.11
C VAL A 324 20.99 2.52 -13.74
N TYR A 325 19.89 2.46 -12.97
CA TYR A 325 18.63 1.81 -13.33
C TYR A 325 17.43 2.77 -13.16
N PRO A 326 17.33 3.83 -14.00
CA PRO A 326 16.40 4.94 -13.76
C PRO A 326 14.91 4.60 -13.89
N ASN A 327 14.58 3.39 -14.31
CA ASN A 327 13.20 2.93 -14.49
C ASN A 327 12.72 2.02 -13.34
N VAL A 328 13.51 1.85 -12.28
CA VAL A 328 13.09 1.09 -11.11
C VAL A 328 12.28 2.01 -10.20
N HIS A 329 11.04 1.64 -9.93
CA HIS A 329 10.17 2.38 -9.03
C HIS A 329 10.53 2.12 -7.56
N ILE A 330 10.40 3.14 -6.73
CA ILE A 330 10.77 3.12 -5.33
C ILE A 330 9.60 3.59 -4.47
N THR A 331 9.13 2.73 -3.59
CA THR A 331 8.34 3.12 -2.41
C THR A 331 9.20 2.88 -1.17
N MET A 332 9.00 3.65 -0.10
CA MET A 332 9.89 3.62 1.06
C MET A 332 9.12 3.73 2.37
N HIS A 333 9.35 2.79 3.30
CA HIS A 333 9.01 3.06 4.69
C HIS A 333 9.88 4.20 5.19
N ALA A 334 9.25 5.32 5.46
CA ALA A 334 9.92 6.50 6.02
C ALA A 334 8.94 7.26 6.92
N GLY A 335 9.41 7.63 8.09
CA GLY A 335 8.61 8.32 9.08
C GLY A 335 7.61 7.42 9.81
N GLU A 336 7.86 6.12 9.92
CA GLU A 336 7.16 5.25 10.85
C GLU A 336 7.78 5.39 12.25
N LEU A 337 7.84 6.62 12.72
CA LEU A 337 8.47 7.04 13.95
C LEU A 337 7.52 7.94 14.76
N ALA A 338 7.74 7.99 16.06
CA ALA A 338 6.95 8.82 16.97
C ALA A 338 7.79 9.36 18.12
N PRO A 339 7.42 10.52 18.71
CA PRO A 339 8.04 11.01 19.93
C PRO A 339 7.99 9.98 21.05
N GLY A 340 9.12 9.72 21.69
CA GLY A 340 9.26 8.74 22.76
C GLY A 340 9.68 7.35 22.30
N LEU A 341 9.53 7.01 21.01
CA LEU A 341 10.12 5.81 20.42
C LEU A 341 11.60 6.05 20.10
N VAL A 342 11.91 7.19 19.49
CA VAL A 342 13.26 7.63 19.16
C VAL A 342 13.55 8.98 19.80
N THR A 343 14.80 9.45 19.71
CA THR A 343 15.20 10.80 20.16
C THR A 343 14.65 11.88 19.21
N ASP A 344 14.63 13.14 19.66
CA ASP A 344 14.16 14.26 18.83
C ASP A 344 15.01 14.38 17.54
N GLU A 345 16.30 14.08 17.60
CA GLU A 345 17.16 14.06 16.42
C GLU A 345 16.82 12.89 15.48
N GLY A 346 16.33 11.78 16.02
CA GLY A 346 15.92 10.60 15.26
C GLY A 346 14.62 10.80 14.49
N LEU A 347 13.78 11.75 14.88
CA LEU A 347 12.55 12.10 14.15
C LEU A 347 12.82 12.92 12.89
N CYS A 348 14.04 13.42 12.70
CA CYS A 348 14.37 14.23 11.53
C CYS A 348 14.85 13.36 10.39
N CYS A 349 14.41 13.74 9.24
CA CYS A 349 15.10 13.62 7.96
C CYS A 349 14.90 12.31 7.20
N HIS A 350 14.19 11.33 7.70
CA HIS A 350 13.95 10.08 6.97
C HIS A 350 13.04 10.28 5.75
N ILE A 351 11.92 10.98 5.90
CA ILE A 351 11.03 11.31 4.77
C ILE A 351 11.75 12.21 3.78
N HIS A 352 12.47 13.22 4.30
CA HIS A 352 13.25 14.13 3.45
C HIS A 352 14.29 13.37 2.61
N TRP A 353 15.10 12.51 3.23
CA TRP A 353 16.11 11.74 2.51
C TRP A 353 15.48 10.71 1.55
N ALA A 354 14.38 10.08 1.92
CA ALA A 354 13.67 9.16 1.03
C ALA A 354 13.17 9.88 -0.24
N VAL A 355 12.62 11.09 -0.10
CA VAL A 355 12.08 11.87 -1.22
C VAL A 355 13.19 12.49 -2.07
N GLU A 356 14.18 13.15 -1.44
CA GLU A 356 15.16 13.98 -2.16
C GLU A 356 16.41 13.22 -2.60
N LEU A 357 16.77 12.14 -1.90
CA LEU A 357 17.95 11.34 -2.17
C LEU A 357 17.62 9.90 -2.60
N GLY A 358 16.62 9.30 -1.93
CA GLY A 358 16.18 7.93 -2.20
C GLY A 358 15.27 7.79 -3.42
N HIS A 359 14.90 8.89 -4.10
CA HIS A 359 14.00 8.92 -5.26
C HIS A 359 12.64 8.24 -5.03
N ALA A 360 12.14 8.26 -3.79
CA ALA A 360 10.87 7.65 -3.47
C ALA A 360 9.70 8.33 -4.20
N GLU A 361 8.93 7.57 -4.95
CA GLU A 361 7.69 8.00 -5.60
C GLU A 361 6.50 7.86 -4.65
N ARG A 362 6.65 7.02 -3.60
CA ARG A 362 5.67 6.82 -2.54
C ARG A 362 6.38 6.66 -1.20
N ILE A 363 5.72 7.14 -0.14
CA ILE A 363 6.18 7.02 1.25
C ILE A 363 5.17 6.17 2.02
N GLY A 364 5.63 5.05 2.58
CA GLY A 364 4.87 4.29 3.56
C GLY A 364 4.84 5.02 4.90
N HIS A 365 3.67 5.14 5.51
CA HIS A 365 3.38 5.75 6.81
C HIS A 365 3.53 7.27 6.87
N GLY A 366 4.74 7.81 6.83
CA GLY A 366 4.99 9.26 6.88
C GLY A 366 4.44 9.95 8.14
N VAL A 367 4.45 9.26 9.30
CA VAL A 367 3.75 9.71 10.51
C VAL A 367 4.44 10.91 11.14
N ASP A 368 5.76 10.96 11.14
CA ASP A 368 6.55 11.99 11.80
C ASP A 368 6.82 13.23 10.94
N ILE A 369 6.15 13.41 9.79
CA ILE A 369 6.37 14.53 8.86
C ILE A 369 6.48 15.89 9.54
N MET A 370 5.75 16.12 10.63
CA MET A 370 5.76 17.41 11.33
C MET A 370 7.02 17.62 12.19
N TYR A 371 7.84 16.61 12.36
CA TYR A 371 9.13 16.67 13.04
C TYR A 371 10.31 16.80 12.07
N GLU A 372 10.04 16.67 10.77
CA GLU A 372 11.01 16.90 9.71
C GLU A 372 11.49 18.37 9.68
N LYS A 373 12.69 18.58 9.16
CA LYS A 373 13.20 19.93 8.92
C LYS A 373 12.40 20.60 7.81
N ASP A 374 11.80 21.75 8.08
CA ASP A 374 10.94 22.47 7.13
C ASP A 374 9.77 21.62 6.58
N PRO A 375 8.91 21.02 7.43
CA PRO A 375 7.90 20.04 7.03
C PRO A 375 6.92 20.57 5.96
N TYR A 376 6.57 21.82 6.00
CA TYR A 376 5.66 22.43 5.00
C TYR A 376 6.32 22.50 3.62
N LYS A 377 7.60 22.86 3.56
CA LYS A 377 8.35 22.87 2.30
C LYS A 377 8.52 21.45 1.74
N LEU A 378 8.76 20.47 2.61
CA LEU A 378 8.83 19.06 2.20
C LEU A 378 7.49 18.59 1.62
N MET A 379 6.37 18.88 2.28
CA MET A 379 5.03 18.58 1.75
C MET A 379 4.72 19.30 0.42
N ASP A 380 5.15 20.55 0.25
CA ASP A 380 5.02 21.26 -1.03
C ASP A 380 5.85 20.57 -2.13
N THR A 381 7.05 20.04 -1.80
CA THR A 381 7.88 19.26 -2.71
C THR A 381 7.19 17.94 -3.07
N MET A 382 6.66 17.22 -2.08
CA MET A 382 5.92 15.96 -2.29
C MET A 382 4.68 16.18 -3.19
N ALA A 383 3.88 17.21 -2.89
CA ALA A 383 2.71 17.54 -3.70
C ALA A 383 3.09 17.88 -5.15
N LYS A 384 4.11 18.72 -5.35
CA LYS A 384 4.59 19.13 -6.68
C LYS A 384 5.15 17.96 -7.49
N ASN A 385 5.85 17.04 -6.85
CA ASN A 385 6.49 15.89 -7.49
C ASN A 385 5.57 14.66 -7.50
N HIS A 386 4.32 14.80 -7.04
CA HIS A 386 3.34 13.71 -6.93
C HIS A 386 3.85 12.51 -6.09
N VAL A 387 4.61 12.75 -5.04
CA VAL A 387 5.01 11.73 -4.08
C VAL A 387 3.82 11.41 -3.19
N MET A 388 3.27 10.20 -3.31
CA MET A 388 2.08 9.77 -2.56
C MET A 388 2.46 9.21 -1.18
N VAL A 389 1.59 9.43 -0.17
CA VAL A 389 1.72 8.78 1.13
C VAL A 389 0.73 7.62 1.24
N GLU A 390 1.25 6.45 1.58
CA GLU A 390 0.51 5.21 1.85
C GLU A 390 0.11 5.21 3.33
N ILE A 391 -1.16 5.48 3.60
CA ILE A 391 -1.70 5.69 4.96
C ILE A 391 -2.23 4.37 5.52
N ALA A 392 -1.62 3.88 6.58
CA ALA A 392 -1.99 2.68 7.33
C ALA A 392 -2.44 3.07 8.75
N LEU A 393 -3.71 3.52 8.90
CA LEU A 393 -4.22 4.13 10.14
C LEU A 393 -4.16 3.18 11.34
N THR A 394 -4.49 1.91 11.12
CA THR A 394 -4.51 0.92 12.20
C THR A 394 -3.09 0.52 12.60
N SER A 395 -2.21 0.31 11.63
CA SER A 395 -0.81 0.01 11.89
C SER A 395 -0.14 1.14 12.69
N ASN A 396 -0.33 2.39 12.28
CA ASN A 396 0.24 3.55 12.99
C ASN A 396 -0.31 3.72 14.42
N ASP A 397 -1.57 3.34 14.66
CA ASP A 397 -2.13 3.33 16.02
C ASP A 397 -1.53 2.19 16.87
N VAL A 398 -1.44 0.99 16.30
CA VAL A 398 -0.97 -0.20 17.00
C VAL A 398 0.52 -0.11 17.32
N ILE A 399 1.34 0.29 16.34
CA ILE A 399 2.80 0.35 16.47
C ILE A 399 3.24 1.61 17.24
N LEU A 400 2.71 2.77 16.85
CA LEU A 400 3.20 4.07 17.33
C LEU A 400 2.29 4.72 18.38
N GLY A 401 1.07 4.22 18.56
CA GLY A 401 0.07 4.88 19.38
C GLY A 401 -0.45 6.19 18.76
N ILE A 402 -0.24 6.42 17.46
CA ILE A 402 -0.61 7.66 16.78
C ILE A 402 -1.93 7.48 16.04
N SER A 403 -2.96 8.22 16.45
CA SER A 403 -4.29 8.12 15.85
C SER A 403 -5.08 9.42 15.97
N GLY A 404 -6.23 9.48 15.31
CA GLY A 404 -7.16 10.61 15.40
C GLY A 404 -6.51 11.93 14.97
N LYS A 405 -6.61 12.95 15.83
CA LYS A 405 -6.09 14.31 15.56
C LYS A 405 -4.55 14.40 15.54
N ASP A 406 -3.88 13.41 16.14
CA ASP A 406 -2.42 13.39 16.22
C ASP A 406 -1.78 12.74 14.97
N HIS A 407 -2.59 12.09 14.12
CA HIS A 407 -2.15 11.51 12.86
C HIS A 407 -2.07 12.57 11.75
N PRO A 408 -0.99 12.65 10.95
CA PRO A 408 -0.77 13.69 9.94
C PRO A 408 -1.64 13.59 8.68
N PHE A 409 -2.42 12.54 8.51
CA PHE A 409 -3.27 12.33 7.33
C PHE A 409 -4.08 13.56 6.88
N PRO A 410 -4.78 14.32 7.78
CA PRO A 410 -5.48 15.55 7.38
C PRO A 410 -4.55 16.67 6.92
N ILE A 411 -3.31 16.69 7.43
CA ILE A 411 -2.31 17.71 7.08
C ILE A 411 -1.81 17.45 5.65
N TYR A 412 -1.44 16.22 5.30
CA TYR A 412 -1.08 15.85 3.93
C TYR A 412 -2.15 16.25 2.92
N ARG A 413 -3.41 15.90 3.18
CA ARG A 413 -4.54 16.26 2.32
C ARG A 413 -4.71 17.77 2.16
N LYS A 414 -4.56 18.53 3.26
CA LYS A 414 -4.65 19.99 3.25
C LYS A 414 -3.56 20.64 2.40
N HIS A 415 -2.36 20.05 2.35
CA HIS A 415 -1.23 20.52 1.54
C HIS A 415 -1.22 19.95 0.12
N GLY A 416 -2.25 19.19 -0.26
CA GLY A 416 -2.37 18.64 -1.62
C GLY A 416 -1.41 17.48 -1.91
N VAL A 417 -0.79 16.90 -0.87
CA VAL A 417 0.00 15.67 -1.02
C VAL A 417 -0.95 14.53 -1.34
N PRO A 418 -0.70 13.75 -2.41
CA PRO A 418 -1.52 12.59 -2.73
C PRO A 418 -1.49 11.57 -1.59
N VAL A 419 -2.64 10.95 -1.29
CA VAL A 419 -2.75 9.94 -0.23
C VAL A 419 -3.65 8.80 -0.66
N SER A 420 -3.33 7.58 -0.22
CA SER A 420 -4.18 6.39 -0.35
C SER A 420 -4.18 5.61 0.97
N LEU A 421 -5.28 4.92 1.27
CA LEU A 421 -5.33 3.99 2.41
C LEU A 421 -4.74 2.65 1.99
N SER A 422 -4.05 2.01 2.90
CA SER A 422 -3.44 0.69 2.75
C SER A 422 -3.54 -0.10 4.06
N THR A 423 -3.41 -1.42 3.98
CA THR A 423 -3.59 -2.30 5.14
C THR A 423 -2.33 -2.56 5.94
N ASP A 424 -1.17 -2.45 5.30
CA ASP A 424 0.09 -2.92 5.86
C ASP A 424 0.04 -4.44 6.15
N ASP A 425 0.16 -4.87 7.38
CA ASP A 425 0.10 -6.26 7.83
C ASP A 425 -1.31 -6.62 8.34
N GLU A 426 -2.27 -6.75 7.41
CA GLU A 426 -3.69 -6.94 7.75
C GLU A 426 -3.99 -8.20 8.57
N GLY A 427 -3.19 -9.26 8.40
CA GLY A 427 -3.31 -10.52 9.16
C GLY A 427 -2.82 -10.37 10.59
N VAL A 428 -1.67 -9.73 10.79
CA VAL A 428 -1.12 -9.40 12.12
C VAL A 428 -2.03 -8.42 12.85
N SER A 429 -2.44 -7.34 12.20
CA SER A 429 -3.33 -6.31 12.76
C SER A 429 -4.78 -6.78 12.91
N ARG A 430 -5.16 -7.92 12.33
CA ARG A 430 -6.53 -8.48 12.36
C ARG A 430 -7.58 -7.56 11.76
N ILE A 431 -7.23 -6.92 10.65
CA ILE A 431 -8.09 -5.96 9.92
C ILE A 431 -8.24 -6.38 8.46
N ASP A 432 -8.87 -5.50 7.70
CA ASP A 432 -8.90 -5.48 6.24
C ASP A 432 -8.97 -4.04 5.73
N LEU A 433 -8.87 -3.84 4.42
CA LEU A 433 -8.91 -2.48 3.85
C LEU A 433 -10.26 -1.78 4.09
N THR A 434 -11.36 -2.54 4.20
CA THR A 434 -12.68 -1.97 4.55
C THR A 434 -12.64 -1.34 5.94
N HIS A 435 -11.95 -1.99 6.89
CA HIS A 435 -11.75 -1.45 8.24
C HIS A 435 -11.01 -0.10 8.20
N GLU A 436 -9.95 0.03 7.39
CA GLU A 436 -9.22 1.29 7.21
C GLU A 436 -10.14 2.40 6.66
N TYR A 437 -11.02 2.08 5.70
CA TYR A 437 -12.00 3.03 5.19
C TYR A 437 -13.06 3.41 6.22
N VAL A 438 -13.57 2.46 7.02
CA VAL A 438 -14.48 2.73 8.15
C VAL A 438 -13.81 3.69 9.13
N ARG A 439 -12.60 3.36 9.55
CA ARG A 439 -11.80 4.17 10.47
C ARG A 439 -11.57 5.60 9.95
N ALA A 440 -11.23 5.74 8.67
CA ALA A 440 -11.03 7.03 8.04
C ALA A 440 -12.32 7.87 7.99
N VAL A 441 -13.46 7.25 7.69
CA VAL A 441 -14.77 7.92 7.66
C VAL A 441 -15.21 8.35 9.05
N GLU A 442 -15.09 7.48 10.05
CA GLU A 442 -15.50 7.78 11.43
C GLU A 442 -14.60 8.84 12.07
N THR A 443 -13.29 8.74 11.88
CA THR A 443 -12.32 9.62 12.52
C THR A 443 -12.25 11.00 11.87
N TYR A 444 -12.27 11.06 10.53
CA TYR A 444 -12.00 12.30 9.79
C TYR A 444 -13.22 12.84 9.02
N GLY A 445 -14.35 12.17 9.10
CA GLY A 445 -15.58 12.64 8.49
C GLY A 445 -15.54 12.66 6.95
N LEU A 446 -14.79 11.77 6.31
CA LEU A 446 -14.59 11.76 4.86
C LEU A 446 -15.91 11.57 4.11
N ARG A 447 -16.12 12.37 3.08
CA ARG A 447 -17.28 12.28 2.19
C ARG A 447 -17.01 11.28 1.07
N TYR A 448 -18.06 10.76 0.44
CA TYR A 448 -17.95 9.81 -0.66
C TYR A 448 -17.04 10.28 -1.80
N VAL A 449 -17.15 11.55 -2.18
CA VAL A 449 -16.31 12.13 -3.25
C VAL A 449 -14.83 12.16 -2.88
N GLU A 450 -14.50 12.30 -1.60
CA GLU A 450 -13.12 12.29 -1.11
C GLU A 450 -12.59 10.85 -1.08
N LEU A 451 -13.40 9.88 -0.65
CA LEU A 451 -13.04 8.46 -0.73
C LEU A 451 -12.79 8.02 -2.18
N LYS A 452 -13.70 8.38 -3.09
CA LYS A 452 -13.56 8.09 -4.53
C LYS A 452 -12.28 8.70 -5.12
N GLN A 453 -11.94 9.91 -4.72
CA GLN A 453 -10.69 10.56 -5.14
C GLN A 453 -9.46 9.81 -4.61
N MET A 454 -9.45 9.42 -3.33
CA MET A 454 -8.35 8.65 -2.74
C MET A 454 -8.15 7.30 -3.42
N VAL A 455 -9.24 6.61 -3.76
CA VAL A 455 -9.20 5.36 -4.53
C VAL A 455 -8.57 5.58 -5.92
N ARG A 456 -8.94 6.67 -6.62
CA ARG A 456 -8.33 7.04 -7.90
C ARG A 456 -6.85 7.39 -7.73
N THR A 457 -6.50 8.08 -6.65
CA THR A 457 -5.11 8.41 -6.32
C THR A 457 -4.27 7.15 -6.13
N GLY A 458 -4.73 6.15 -5.37
CA GLY A 458 -4.04 4.88 -5.23
C GLY A 458 -3.82 4.19 -6.58
N MET A 459 -4.85 4.12 -7.43
CA MET A 459 -4.72 3.53 -8.77
C MET A 459 -3.75 4.31 -9.68
N GLU A 460 -3.72 5.65 -9.59
CA GLU A 460 -2.79 6.49 -10.35
C GLU A 460 -1.34 6.26 -9.95
N HIS A 461 -1.07 6.14 -8.64
CA HIS A 461 0.28 5.99 -8.11
C HIS A 461 0.75 4.53 -8.02
N SER A 462 -0.05 3.56 -8.49
CA SER A 462 0.41 2.18 -8.64
C SER A 462 1.54 2.09 -9.67
N PHE A 463 2.46 1.17 -9.50
CA PHE A 463 3.61 0.96 -10.40
C PHE A 463 3.26 0.10 -11.63
N GLN A 464 2.00 0.10 -12.01
CA GLN A 464 1.54 -0.57 -13.23
C GLN A 464 2.11 0.10 -14.48
N PRO A 465 2.54 -0.68 -15.49
CA PRO A 465 3.11 -0.12 -16.71
C PRO A 465 2.05 0.56 -17.58
N GLY A 466 2.50 1.57 -18.32
CA GLY A 466 1.72 2.28 -19.32
C GLY A 466 1.22 3.64 -18.88
N ASP A 467 0.60 4.35 -19.80
CA ASP A 467 0.11 5.72 -19.60
C ASP A 467 -1.15 5.75 -18.73
N SER A 468 -1.33 6.84 -17.98
CA SER A 468 -2.55 7.09 -17.22
C SER A 468 -3.75 7.35 -18.13
N LEU A 469 -4.92 6.88 -17.68
CA LEU A 469 -6.22 7.28 -18.23
C LEU A 469 -6.49 8.78 -18.02
N TRP A 470 -5.83 9.38 -17.04
CA TRP A 470 -6.06 10.75 -16.63
C TRP A 470 -4.97 11.69 -17.16
N SER A 471 -5.37 12.73 -17.90
CA SER A 471 -4.48 13.83 -18.25
C SER A 471 -4.28 14.81 -17.09
N ASP A 472 -5.18 14.79 -16.10
CA ASP A 472 -5.11 15.52 -14.84
C ASP A 472 -5.09 14.49 -13.70
N ARG A 473 -3.91 14.28 -13.13
CA ARG A 473 -3.64 13.25 -12.12
C ARG A 473 -4.05 13.65 -10.70
N ASP A 474 -4.32 14.93 -10.47
CA ASP A 474 -4.65 15.44 -9.13
C ASP A 474 -6.15 15.48 -8.90
N THR A 475 -6.91 15.93 -9.89
CA THR A 475 -8.35 16.13 -9.73
C THR A 475 -9.20 15.12 -10.49
N PHE A 476 -8.60 14.33 -11.38
CA PHE A 476 -9.26 13.30 -12.20
C PHE A 476 -10.45 13.84 -13.00
N LYS A 477 -10.34 15.09 -13.49
CA LYS A 477 -11.39 15.76 -14.27
C LYS A 477 -11.20 15.61 -15.78
N THR A 478 -9.98 15.42 -16.21
CA THR A 478 -9.62 15.37 -17.63
C THR A 478 -9.08 13.99 -17.99
N VAL A 479 -9.78 13.34 -18.91
CA VAL A 479 -9.45 12.00 -19.42
C VAL A 479 -8.49 12.13 -20.61
N ALA A 480 -7.62 11.15 -20.80
CA ALA A 480 -6.74 11.05 -21.95
C ALA A 480 -7.53 11.24 -23.27
N PRO A 481 -6.98 11.99 -24.25
CA PRO A 481 -7.70 12.36 -25.46
C PRO A 481 -8.34 11.19 -26.21
N ALA A 482 -7.69 10.02 -26.18
CA ALA A 482 -8.20 8.79 -26.80
C ALA A 482 -9.55 8.33 -26.25
N CYS A 483 -9.85 8.62 -24.96
CA CYS A 483 -11.06 8.21 -24.26
C CYS A 483 -11.96 9.39 -23.83
N ALA A 484 -11.61 10.63 -24.13
CA ALA A 484 -12.29 11.83 -23.63
C ALA A 484 -13.76 11.99 -24.06
N LYS A 485 -14.18 11.30 -25.13
CA LYS A 485 -15.56 11.37 -25.65
C LYS A 485 -16.48 10.23 -25.14
N GLU A 486 -15.94 9.37 -24.30
CA GLU A 486 -16.63 8.19 -23.80
C GLU A 486 -17.26 8.45 -22.44
N PRO A 487 -18.38 7.79 -22.09
CA PRO A 487 -18.73 7.63 -20.70
C PRO A 487 -17.65 6.79 -19.98
N LEU A 488 -17.03 7.35 -18.93
CA LEU A 488 -16.00 6.66 -18.17
C LEU A 488 -16.43 5.25 -17.74
N GLY A 489 -15.56 4.27 -17.94
CA GLY A 489 -15.85 2.88 -17.59
C GLY A 489 -16.94 2.22 -18.44
N ALA A 490 -17.23 2.71 -19.65
CA ALA A 490 -18.21 2.10 -20.55
C ALA A 490 -17.81 0.65 -20.90
N ASP A 491 -18.82 -0.23 -21.06
CA ASP A 491 -18.58 -1.65 -21.36
C ASP A 491 -18.02 -1.86 -22.78
N ARG A 492 -18.35 -0.97 -23.67
CA ARG A 492 -17.89 -1.00 -25.08
C ARG A 492 -17.34 0.37 -25.45
N PRO A 493 -16.05 0.64 -25.15
CA PRO A 493 -15.40 1.86 -25.62
C PRO A 493 -15.25 1.84 -27.14
N THR A 494 -15.13 3.02 -27.77
CA THR A 494 -14.80 3.12 -29.20
C THR A 494 -13.45 2.47 -29.49
N GLU A 495 -13.19 2.19 -30.78
CA GLU A 495 -11.95 1.56 -31.23
C GLU A 495 -10.71 2.34 -30.79
N THR A 496 -10.77 3.68 -30.84
CA THR A 496 -9.64 4.54 -30.41
C THR A 496 -9.34 4.39 -28.92
N CYS A 497 -10.35 4.45 -28.07
CA CYS A 497 -10.19 4.26 -26.63
C CYS A 497 -9.79 2.81 -26.31
N ALA A 498 -10.42 1.81 -26.94
CA ALA A 498 -10.07 0.40 -26.74
C ALA A 498 -8.61 0.10 -27.14
N THR A 499 -8.10 0.73 -28.18
CA THR A 499 -6.69 0.59 -28.59
C THR A 499 -5.76 1.19 -27.54
N PHE A 500 -6.05 2.39 -27.04
CA PHE A 500 -5.27 3.01 -25.97
C PHE A 500 -5.26 2.13 -24.70
N LEU A 501 -6.41 1.65 -24.27
CA LEU A 501 -6.51 0.77 -23.09
C LEU A 501 -5.68 -0.51 -23.26
N LYS A 502 -5.62 -1.11 -24.44
CA LYS A 502 -4.80 -2.30 -24.71
C LYS A 502 -3.30 -2.05 -24.60
N THR A 503 -2.84 -0.81 -24.80
CA THR A 503 -1.42 -0.45 -24.71
C THR A 503 -0.96 -0.02 -23.33
N SER A 504 -1.90 0.15 -22.38
CA SER A 504 -1.61 0.57 -21.01
C SER A 504 -2.36 -0.31 -20.00
N GLU A 505 -1.60 -1.03 -19.19
CA GLU A 505 -2.15 -1.80 -18.07
C GLU A 505 -2.79 -0.85 -17.05
N LYS A 506 -2.10 0.24 -16.69
CA LYS A 506 -2.60 1.28 -15.79
C LYS A 506 -3.94 1.85 -16.25
N ALA A 507 -4.03 2.32 -17.50
CA ALA A 507 -5.29 2.85 -18.04
C ALA A 507 -6.42 1.80 -18.06
N THR A 508 -6.11 0.54 -18.34
CA THR A 508 -7.08 -0.56 -18.30
C THR A 508 -7.64 -0.77 -16.90
N GLN A 509 -6.79 -0.74 -15.87
CA GLN A 509 -7.22 -0.87 -14.49
C GLN A 509 -8.04 0.36 -14.04
N GLN A 510 -7.60 1.56 -14.40
CA GLN A 510 -8.36 2.80 -14.13
C GLN A 510 -9.74 2.78 -14.80
N TRP A 511 -9.82 2.32 -16.05
CA TRP A 511 -11.10 2.17 -16.74
C TRP A 511 -12.01 1.14 -16.07
N GLY A 512 -11.45 0.02 -15.62
CA GLY A 512 -12.15 -0.99 -14.84
C GLY A 512 -12.69 -0.45 -13.52
N LEU A 513 -11.89 0.38 -12.82
CA LEU A 513 -12.27 1.05 -11.59
C LEU A 513 -13.47 1.99 -11.83
N GLU A 514 -13.46 2.81 -12.88
CA GLU A 514 -14.57 3.70 -13.21
C GLU A 514 -15.85 2.93 -13.56
N ARG A 515 -15.73 1.75 -14.19
CA ARG A 515 -16.86 0.85 -14.42
C ARG A 515 -17.44 0.35 -13.10
N ARG A 516 -16.61 -0.03 -12.14
CA ARG A 516 -17.05 -0.46 -10.81
C ARG A 516 -17.73 0.67 -10.05
N PHE A 517 -17.21 1.90 -10.11
CA PHE A 517 -17.87 3.07 -9.51
C PHE A 517 -19.24 3.34 -10.14
N ARG A 518 -19.36 3.25 -11.47
CA ARG A 518 -20.67 3.40 -12.14
C ARG A 518 -21.68 2.35 -11.66
N ALA A 519 -21.27 1.09 -11.53
CA ALA A 519 -22.12 0.02 -11.03
C ALA A 519 -22.55 0.29 -9.59
N PHE A 520 -21.61 0.61 -8.72
CA PHE A 520 -21.86 0.95 -7.32
C PHE A 520 -22.78 2.16 -7.15
N GLU A 521 -22.52 3.25 -7.86
CA GLU A 521 -23.38 4.44 -7.83
C GLU A 521 -24.79 4.18 -8.39
N SER A 522 -24.92 3.26 -9.35
CA SER A 522 -26.20 2.87 -9.91
C SER A 522 -27.02 2.01 -8.94
N SER A 523 -26.40 1.16 -8.13
CA SER A 523 -27.10 0.36 -7.11
C SER A 523 -27.72 1.24 -6.03
N HIS A 524 -27.10 2.36 -5.68
CA HIS A 524 -27.64 3.36 -4.74
C HIS A 524 -28.68 4.30 -5.37
N SER A 525 -29.00 4.13 -6.66
CA SER A 525 -29.99 4.97 -7.33
C SER A 525 -31.43 4.44 -7.24
N SER A 526 -31.65 3.19 -6.85
CA SER A 526 -32.98 2.61 -6.67
C SER A 526 -33.63 3.08 -5.37
N SER A 527 -34.90 3.46 -5.44
CA SER A 527 -35.65 4.17 -4.40
C SER A 527 -35.95 3.38 -3.11
N GLU A 528 -35.47 2.15 -2.97
CA GLU A 528 -35.79 1.29 -1.82
C GLU A 528 -34.95 1.63 -0.57
N MET A 529 -33.70 2.02 -0.72
CA MET A 529 -32.87 2.45 0.44
C MET A 529 -33.30 3.83 0.99
N LEU A 530 -33.80 4.73 0.14
CA LEU A 530 -34.37 6.01 0.57
C LEU A 530 -35.68 5.84 1.37
N LYS A 531 -36.42 4.74 1.16
CA LYS A 531 -37.64 4.44 1.93
C LYS A 531 -37.36 3.87 3.31
N ALA A 532 -36.26 3.13 3.49
CA ALA A 532 -35.90 2.57 4.79
C ALA A 532 -35.41 3.65 5.78
N GLY A 533 -34.79 4.74 5.29
CA GLY A 533 -34.30 5.86 6.12
C GLY A 533 -35.37 6.95 6.41
N LEU A 534 -36.49 6.94 5.72
CA LEU A 534 -37.58 7.93 5.89
C LEU A 534 -38.72 7.45 6.82
N THR A 535 -38.60 6.25 7.39
CA THR A 535 -39.62 5.67 8.30
C THR A 535 -39.13 5.58 9.76
N LYS A 536 -38.25 6.45 10.16
CA LYS A 536 -37.92 6.64 11.61
C LYS A 536 -38.02 8.09 12.00
#